data_732b43d98864a0ccbdfebf436a10a560
#
_entry.id   732b43d98864a0ccbdfebf436a10a560
#
_cell.length_a   1.000
_cell.length_b   1.000
_cell.length_c   1.000
_cell.angle_alpha   90.00
_cell.angle_beta   90.00
_cell.angle_gamma   90.00
#
_symmetry.space_group_name_H-M   'P 1'
#
loop_
_entity.id
_entity.type
_entity.pdbx_description
1 polymer ?
#
loop_
_entity_poly.entity_id
_entity_poly.type
_entity_poly.pdbx_seq_one_letter_code
_entity_poly.pdbx_strand_id
1 'polypeptide(L)'
;MKNKEIDSYLKNRNKLKKNFVYREEFEHDNCGVGLVASVKGESRRDIVEKGIEALKAVFHRGAVDADGKTGDGAGIMLEVSKSFFSKQVLRTGHKANEEKSLGVGMIFLPKRDFGAQEKCRAIVEYEIIKAGMTIFGWRQVPVNTEILGEKANYTKPEIEQIIFSPKESQDNLEKKLYLTRRRIENKIKSLNINDFYICSLSTETIVYKGMFLAEQLSEFYTDLLDSDFKSKFAIYHQRYSTNTFPTWSLAQPFRVLAHNGEINTLKGNLNWMS
;
A
#
# COMPACT_ATOMS: atom_id res chain seq x y z
N MET A 1 -3.11 20.97 27.65
CA MET A 1 -2.63 19.59 27.76
C MET A 1 -1.35 19.34 26.95
N LYS A 2 -1.18 19.93 25.75
CA LYS A 2 0.00 19.71 24.90
C LYS A 2 1.38 20.03 25.52
N ASN A 3 1.50 21.03 26.40
CA ASN A 3 2.80 21.40 26.97
C ASN A 3 3.34 20.40 27.99
N LYS A 4 2.52 19.73 28.78
CA LYS A 4 2.99 18.78 29.81
C LYS A 4 3.62 17.52 29.25
N GLU A 5 3.12 17.00 28.13
CA GLU A 5 3.67 15.82 27.47
C GLU A 5 5.02 16.12 26.81
N ILE A 6 5.11 17.27 26.13
CA ILE A 6 6.36 17.75 25.53
C ILE A 6 7.42 18.00 26.62
N ASP A 7 7.05 18.66 27.72
CA ASP A 7 7.95 18.91 28.84
C ASP A 7 8.42 17.61 29.51
N SER A 8 7.52 16.63 29.65
CA SER A 8 7.87 15.29 30.14
C SER A 8 8.84 14.57 29.22
N TYR A 9 8.59 14.61 27.91
CA TYR A 9 9.48 14.05 26.90
C TYR A 9 10.89 14.67 26.95
N LEU A 10 10.97 16.00 26.94
CA LEU A 10 12.24 16.74 26.99
C LEU A 10 13.00 16.45 28.30
N LYS A 11 12.30 16.34 29.42
CA LYS A 11 12.88 15.99 30.71
C LYS A 11 13.46 14.59 30.71
N ASN A 12 12.75 13.62 30.16
CA ASN A 12 13.22 12.24 30.03
C ASN A 12 14.43 12.13 29.08
N ARG A 13 14.40 12.82 27.94
CA ARG A 13 15.51 12.90 26.99
C ARG A 13 16.78 13.47 27.65
N ASN A 14 16.66 14.57 28.40
CA ASN A 14 17.77 15.17 29.14
C ASN A 14 18.33 14.25 30.24
N LYS A 15 17.47 13.46 30.88
CA LYS A 15 17.87 12.44 31.85
C LYS A 15 18.67 11.32 31.20
N LEU A 16 18.25 10.86 30.01
CA LEU A 16 18.94 9.83 29.23
C LEU A 16 20.33 10.31 28.81
N LYS A 17 20.46 11.55 28.31
CA LYS A 17 21.72 12.15 27.93
C LYS A 17 22.74 12.23 29.11
N LYS A 18 22.27 12.56 30.33
CA LYS A 18 23.13 12.77 31.49
C LYS A 18 23.56 11.48 32.18
N ASN A 19 22.69 10.50 32.26
CA ASN A 19 22.83 9.36 33.14
C ASN A 19 23.10 8.03 32.46
N PHE A 20 23.00 7.98 31.10
CA PHE A 20 23.10 6.75 30.33
C PHE A 20 23.99 6.95 29.09
N VAL A 21 24.22 5.87 28.35
CA VAL A 21 25.04 5.86 27.13
C VAL A 21 24.34 6.50 25.91
N TYR A 22 23.09 7.01 26.10
CA TYR A 22 22.35 7.67 25.03
C TYR A 22 23.11 8.91 24.54
N ARG A 23 23.34 8.97 23.23
CA ARG A 23 23.95 10.08 22.52
C ARG A 23 22.99 10.51 21.39
N GLU A 24 22.57 11.77 21.41
CA GLU A 24 21.65 12.32 20.40
C GLU A 24 22.27 12.32 19.01
N GLU A 25 23.57 12.50 18.91
CA GLU A 25 24.35 12.46 17.68
C GLU A 25 24.34 11.07 16.99
N PHE A 26 23.97 10.01 17.71
CA PHE A 26 23.84 8.63 17.19
C PHE A 26 22.39 8.26 16.87
N GLU A 27 21.47 9.17 17.10
CA GLU A 27 20.05 8.98 16.75
C GLU A 27 19.85 9.28 15.26
N HIS A 28 20.06 8.26 14.44
CA HIS A 28 19.87 8.30 13.00
C HIS A 28 18.77 7.34 12.61
N ASP A 29 17.90 7.78 11.68
CA ASP A 29 16.94 6.91 11.04
C ASP A 29 17.63 5.83 10.21
N ASN A 30 17.43 4.57 10.59
CA ASN A 30 18.00 3.40 9.93
C ASN A 30 17.01 2.66 9.04
N CYS A 31 15.75 3.06 9.01
CA CYS A 31 14.68 2.46 8.22
C CYS A 31 14.25 3.35 7.04
N GLY A 32 13.83 2.71 5.95
CA GLY A 32 13.15 3.37 4.84
C GLY A 32 11.62 3.45 5.01
N VAL A 33 11.12 3.39 6.25
CA VAL A 33 9.70 3.40 6.59
C VAL A 33 9.39 4.58 7.51
N GLY A 34 8.19 5.15 7.34
CA GLY A 34 7.70 6.18 8.24
C GLY A 34 6.19 6.33 8.22
N LEU A 35 5.70 7.15 9.11
CA LEU A 35 4.29 7.45 9.33
C LEU A 35 4.07 8.95 9.43
N VAL A 36 3.11 9.47 8.69
CA VAL A 36 2.51 10.80 8.86
C VAL A 36 1.04 10.62 9.21
N ALA A 37 0.55 11.27 10.25
CA ALA A 37 -0.85 11.12 10.64
C ALA A 37 -1.46 12.44 11.14
N SER A 38 -2.77 12.59 10.93
CA SER A 38 -3.56 13.68 11.48
C SER A 38 -3.80 13.44 12.98
N VAL A 39 -3.33 14.33 13.83
CA VAL A 39 -3.54 14.25 15.30
C VAL A 39 -5.02 14.29 15.67
N LYS A 40 -5.86 14.95 14.84
CA LYS A 40 -7.30 15.04 15.05
C LYS A 40 -8.08 13.89 14.41
N GLY A 41 -7.44 12.98 13.67
CA GLY A 41 -8.10 11.90 12.93
C GLY A 41 -8.93 12.37 11.74
N GLU A 42 -8.67 13.56 11.22
CA GLU A 42 -9.37 14.12 10.05
C GLU A 42 -8.69 13.68 8.75
N SER A 43 -9.48 13.28 7.76
CA SER A 43 -8.96 12.98 6.41
C SER A 43 -8.63 14.28 5.69
N ARG A 44 -7.35 14.50 5.39
CA ARG A 44 -6.82 15.76 4.85
C ARG A 44 -5.89 15.49 3.67
N ARG A 45 -5.86 16.42 2.73
CA ARG A 45 -4.99 16.39 1.56
C ARG A 45 -3.51 16.52 1.94
N ASP A 46 -3.20 17.43 2.86
CA ASP A 46 -1.82 17.69 3.29
C ASP A 46 -1.15 16.46 3.96
N ILE A 47 -1.91 15.50 4.49
CA ILE A 47 -1.37 14.24 5.01
C ILE A 47 -0.82 13.38 3.86
N VAL A 48 -1.52 13.32 2.73
CA VAL A 48 -1.05 12.60 1.53
C VAL A 48 0.21 13.27 0.98
N GLU A 49 0.20 14.59 0.83
CA GLU A 49 1.35 15.36 0.34
C GLU A 49 2.57 15.20 1.22
N LYS A 50 2.41 15.36 2.54
CA LYS A 50 3.51 15.17 3.50
C LYS A 50 4.00 13.73 3.55
N GLY A 51 3.11 12.73 3.35
CA GLY A 51 3.52 11.34 3.23
C GLY A 51 4.40 11.08 2.01
N ILE A 52 4.07 11.69 0.87
CA ILE A 52 4.87 11.63 -0.36
C ILE A 52 6.20 12.38 -0.18
N GLU A 53 6.19 13.57 0.40
CA GLU A 53 7.40 14.34 0.70
C GLU A 53 8.33 13.58 1.64
N ALA A 54 7.79 13.00 2.71
CA ALA A 54 8.56 12.22 3.66
C ALA A 54 9.14 10.94 3.03
N LEU A 55 8.41 10.28 2.12
CA LEU A 55 8.94 9.16 1.33
C LEU A 55 10.13 9.63 0.46
N LYS A 56 9.99 10.76 -0.23
CA LYS A 56 11.08 11.36 -1.03
C LYS A 56 12.31 11.70 -0.17
N ALA A 57 12.12 12.16 1.05
CA ALA A 57 13.21 12.51 1.96
C ALA A 57 14.08 11.30 2.39
N VAL A 58 13.53 10.08 2.31
CA VAL A 58 14.26 8.84 2.61
C VAL A 58 14.77 8.11 1.36
N PHE A 59 14.83 8.79 0.20
CA PHE A 59 15.25 8.20 -1.09
C PHE A 59 16.60 7.47 -1.02
N HIS A 60 17.53 7.95 -0.20
CA HIS A 60 18.85 7.36 0.02
C HIS A 60 18.81 5.94 0.61
N ARG A 61 17.65 5.49 1.09
CA ARG A 61 17.41 4.13 1.57
C ARG A 61 17.04 3.15 0.47
N GLY A 62 16.64 3.62 -0.71
CA GLY A 62 16.38 2.80 -1.88
C GLY A 62 17.65 2.32 -2.57
N ALA A 63 17.51 1.29 -3.39
CA ALA A 63 18.53 0.87 -4.33
C ALA A 63 18.05 1.10 -5.75
N VAL A 64 18.99 1.38 -6.64
CA VAL A 64 18.75 1.64 -8.06
C VAL A 64 19.41 0.53 -8.87
N ASP A 65 18.70 -0.03 -9.85
CA ASP A 65 19.24 -1.03 -10.76
C ASP A 65 20.24 -0.39 -11.77
N ALA A 66 20.94 -1.22 -12.52
CA ALA A 66 21.95 -0.80 -13.49
C ALA A 66 21.42 0.14 -14.59
N ASP A 67 20.10 0.17 -14.84
CA ASP A 67 19.46 1.10 -15.78
C ASP A 67 19.33 2.53 -15.26
N GLY A 68 19.73 2.78 -14.01
CA GLY A 68 19.70 4.10 -13.35
C GLY A 68 18.31 4.64 -13.04
N LYS A 69 17.23 3.87 -13.29
CA LYS A 69 15.83 4.30 -13.14
C LYS A 69 14.95 3.30 -12.39
N THR A 70 15.23 1.99 -12.53
CA THR A 70 14.46 0.96 -11.81
C THR A 70 14.85 0.97 -10.35
N GLY A 71 13.88 1.24 -9.47
CA GLY A 71 14.06 1.14 -8.02
C GLY A 71 13.79 -0.28 -7.50
N ASP A 72 14.33 -0.59 -6.33
CA ASP A 72 14.07 -1.86 -5.64
C ASP A 72 12.69 -1.92 -4.98
N GLY A 73 11.99 -0.81 -4.93
CA GLY A 73 10.60 -0.71 -4.52
C GLY A 73 10.30 0.46 -3.61
N ALA A 74 9.18 1.11 -3.87
CA ALA A 74 8.62 2.15 -3.02
C ALA A 74 7.10 2.05 -2.98
N GLY A 75 6.50 2.61 -1.95
CA GLY A 75 5.05 2.64 -1.85
C GLY A 75 4.53 3.42 -0.65
N ILE A 76 3.22 3.59 -0.65
CA ILE A 76 2.47 4.30 0.38
C ILE A 76 1.15 3.57 0.67
N MET A 77 0.81 3.46 1.94
CA MET A 77 -0.50 3.02 2.41
C MET A 77 -1.25 4.23 2.95
N LEU A 78 -2.46 4.40 2.49
CA LEU A 78 -3.34 5.52 2.82
C LEU A 78 -4.71 5.00 3.25
N GLU A 79 -5.54 5.86 3.84
CA GLU A 79 -6.97 5.60 4.01
C GLU A 79 -7.65 5.51 2.63
N VAL A 80 -8.66 4.65 2.49
CA VAL A 80 -9.55 4.67 1.33
C VAL A 80 -10.26 6.02 1.26
N SER A 81 -9.80 6.89 0.36
CA SER A 81 -10.33 8.26 0.22
C SER A 81 -11.76 8.26 -0.30
N LYS A 82 -12.72 8.39 0.60
CA LYS A 82 -14.15 8.37 0.25
C LYS A 82 -14.50 9.47 -0.75
N SER A 83 -13.94 10.68 -0.59
CA SER A 83 -14.16 11.81 -1.52
C SER A 83 -13.67 11.50 -2.93
N PHE A 84 -12.51 10.88 -3.08
CA PHE A 84 -11.95 10.50 -4.36
C PHE A 84 -12.71 9.33 -5.00
N PHE A 85 -12.90 8.23 -4.26
CA PHE A 85 -13.50 7.02 -4.82
C PHE A 85 -15.00 7.14 -5.10
N SER A 86 -15.75 7.99 -4.37
CA SER A 86 -17.15 8.29 -4.71
C SER A 86 -17.28 8.92 -6.10
N LYS A 87 -16.33 9.75 -6.52
CA LYS A 87 -16.29 10.29 -7.88
C LYS A 87 -15.98 9.19 -8.92
N GLN A 88 -15.13 8.22 -8.58
CA GLN A 88 -14.86 7.10 -9.47
C GLN A 88 -16.09 6.20 -9.63
N VAL A 89 -16.87 5.99 -8.56
CA VAL A 89 -18.15 5.27 -8.63
C VAL A 89 -19.15 5.97 -9.56
N LEU A 90 -19.24 7.31 -9.51
CA LEU A 90 -20.09 8.05 -10.44
C LEU A 90 -19.72 7.82 -11.91
N ARG A 91 -18.44 7.64 -12.22
CA ARG A 91 -17.97 7.34 -13.59
C ARG A 91 -18.41 5.97 -14.09
N THR A 92 -18.75 5.03 -13.21
CA THR A 92 -19.32 3.71 -13.58
C THR A 92 -20.86 3.74 -13.74
N GLY A 93 -21.48 4.91 -13.63
CA GLY A 93 -22.95 5.07 -13.71
C GLY A 93 -23.67 4.73 -12.39
N HIS A 94 -22.93 4.52 -11.30
CA HIS A 94 -23.49 4.24 -9.98
C HIS A 94 -23.36 5.43 -9.04
N LYS A 95 -24.07 5.41 -7.93
CA LYS A 95 -23.93 6.38 -6.83
C LYS A 95 -23.59 5.61 -5.55
N ALA A 96 -22.47 5.98 -4.93
CA ALA A 96 -22.10 5.45 -3.62
C ALA A 96 -23.09 5.96 -2.56
N ASN A 97 -23.47 5.07 -1.64
CA ASN A 97 -24.23 5.49 -0.47
C ASN A 97 -23.27 6.12 0.56
N GLU A 98 -23.54 7.36 0.95
CA GLU A 98 -22.69 8.11 1.89
C GLU A 98 -22.63 7.49 3.30
N GLU A 99 -23.69 6.79 3.71
CA GLU A 99 -23.78 6.12 5.03
C GLU A 99 -23.02 4.80 5.06
N LYS A 100 -22.76 4.17 3.89
CA LYS A 100 -22.05 2.90 3.81
C LYS A 100 -20.56 3.07 3.62
N SER A 101 -19.81 2.07 4.09
CA SER A 101 -18.39 1.96 3.79
C SER A 101 -18.16 1.73 2.29
N LEU A 102 -17.15 2.36 1.75
CA LEU A 102 -16.69 2.16 0.38
C LEU A 102 -15.39 1.34 0.43
N GLY A 103 -15.38 0.20 -0.22
CA GLY A 103 -14.22 -0.69 -0.28
C GLY A 103 -13.51 -0.61 -1.63
N VAL A 104 -12.19 -0.77 -1.61
CA VAL A 104 -11.36 -0.79 -2.80
C VAL A 104 -10.38 -1.94 -2.76
N GLY A 105 -10.35 -2.73 -3.83
CA GLY A 105 -9.29 -3.69 -4.10
C GLY A 105 -8.27 -3.09 -5.06
N MET A 106 -7.00 -2.97 -4.65
CA MET A 106 -5.88 -2.65 -5.52
C MET A 106 -5.22 -3.95 -5.96
N ILE A 107 -5.24 -4.23 -7.26
CA ILE A 107 -4.92 -5.55 -7.80
C ILE A 107 -3.92 -5.44 -8.95
N PHE A 108 -2.90 -6.28 -8.89
CA PHE A 108 -1.97 -6.53 -9.97
C PHE A 108 -2.43 -7.78 -10.73
N LEU A 109 -2.65 -7.65 -12.02
CA LEU A 109 -3.05 -8.70 -12.94
C LEU A 109 -1.91 -9.05 -13.89
N PRO A 110 -1.90 -10.25 -14.50
CA PRO A 110 -0.94 -10.62 -15.53
C PRO A 110 -0.87 -9.59 -16.65
N LYS A 111 0.34 -9.17 -17.04
CA LYS A 111 0.55 -8.07 -18.02
C LYS A 111 0.05 -8.41 -19.43
N ARG A 112 0.25 -9.63 -19.89
CA ARG A 112 0.11 -10.02 -21.31
C ARG A 112 -0.93 -11.11 -21.56
N ASP A 113 -1.39 -11.78 -20.53
CA ASP A 113 -2.37 -12.86 -20.66
C ASP A 113 -3.79 -12.33 -20.34
N PHE A 114 -4.47 -11.86 -21.39
CA PHE A 114 -5.83 -11.34 -21.26
C PHE A 114 -6.82 -12.41 -20.79
N GLY A 115 -6.64 -13.68 -21.17
CA GLY A 115 -7.47 -14.78 -20.70
C GLY A 115 -7.30 -15.05 -19.21
N ALA A 116 -6.06 -14.96 -18.70
CA ALA A 116 -5.80 -15.02 -17.26
C ALA A 116 -6.35 -13.80 -16.52
N GLN A 117 -6.26 -12.60 -17.09
CA GLN A 117 -6.86 -11.40 -16.50
C GLN A 117 -8.36 -11.56 -16.29
N GLU A 118 -9.10 -11.99 -17.33
CA GLU A 118 -10.55 -12.22 -17.23
C GLU A 118 -10.92 -13.28 -16.19
N LYS A 119 -10.18 -14.39 -16.14
CA LYS A 119 -10.37 -15.41 -15.09
C LYS A 119 -10.12 -14.83 -13.68
N CYS A 120 -9.09 -14.01 -13.52
CA CYS A 120 -8.81 -13.36 -12.26
C CYS A 120 -9.95 -12.41 -11.86
N ARG A 121 -10.44 -11.55 -12.78
CA ARG A 121 -11.56 -10.64 -12.50
C ARG A 121 -12.80 -11.41 -12.08
N ALA A 122 -13.17 -12.45 -12.82
CA ALA A 122 -14.34 -13.29 -12.52
C ALA A 122 -14.26 -13.94 -11.14
N ILE A 123 -13.07 -14.44 -10.74
CA ILE A 123 -12.87 -15.02 -9.40
C ILE A 123 -12.98 -13.95 -8.31
N VAL A 124 -12.36 -12.78 -8.52
CA VAL A 124 -12.43 -11.65 -7.59
C VAL A 124 -13.88 -11.21 -7.38
N GLU A 125 -14.63 -10.99 -8.47
CA GLU A 125 -16.03 -10.61 -8.42
C GLU A 125 -16.88 -11.64 -7.70
N TYR A 126 -16.73 -12.91 -8.06
CA TYR A 126 -17.48 -14.01 -7.43
C TYR A 126 -17.28 -14.04 -5.91
N GLU A 127 -16.04 -13.95 -5.43
CA GLU A 127 -15.76 -14.03 -4.00
C GLU A 127 -16.21 -12.75 -3.25
N ILE A 128 -16.13 -11.58 -3.87
CA ILE A 128 -16.63 -10.31 -3.31
C ILE A 128 -18.17 -10.35 -3.21
N ILE A 129 -18.86 -10.79 -4.24
CA ILE A 129 -20.34 -10.93 -4.23
C ILE A 129 -20.76 -11.97 -3.19
N LYS A 130 -20.08 -13.12 -3.13
CA LYS A 130 -20.32 -14.18 -2.14
C LYS A 130 -20.09 -13.70 -0.70
N ALA A 131 -19.21 -12.73 -0.51
CA ALA A 131 -18.99 -12.07 0.77
C ALA A 131 -20.07 -11.04 1.12
N GLY A 132 -21.13 -10.88 0.32
CA GLY A 132 -22.25 -9.96 0.59
C GLY A 132 -21.93 -8.51 0.24
N MET A 133 -21.06 -8.26 -0.73
CA MET A 133 -20.74 -6.94 -1.25
C MET A 133 -21.50 -6.65 -2.54
N THR A 134 -21.75 -5.38 -2.82
CA THR A 134 -22.19 -4.86 -4.12
C THR A 134 -20.99 -4.29 -4.84
N ILE A 135 -20.73 -4.72 -6.07
CA ILE A 135 -19.65 -4.21 -6.90
C ILE A 135 -20.16 -3.05 -7.73
N PHE A 136 -19.43 -1.94 -7.75
CA PHE A 136 -19.70 -0.79 -8.62
C PHE A 136 -18.98 -0.88 -9.96
N GLY A 137 -17.87 -1.59 -10.02
CA GLY A 137 -17.11 -1.84 -11.24
C GLY A 137 -15.60 -1.89 -11.02
N TRP A 138 -14.93 -2.12 -12.15
CA TRP A 138 -13.48 -2.04 -12.26
C TRP A 138 -13.05 -0.71 -12.85
N ARG A 139 -11.90 -0.25 -12.46
CA ARG A 139 -11.19 0.86 -13.12
C ARG A 139 -9.74 0.50 -13.34
N GLN A 140 -9.23 0.83 -14.50
CA GLN A 140 -7.81 0.85 -14.74
C GLN A 140 -7.19 2.02 -13.95
N VAL A 141 -6.14 1.76 -13.20
CA VAL A 141 -5.43 2.82 -12.46
C VAL A 141 -4.62 3.65 -13.45
N PRO A 142 -4.81 4.97 -13.51
CA PRO A 142 -4.02 5.81 -14.40
C PRO A 142 -2.57 5.87 -13.93
N VAL A 143 -1.65 5.45 -14.79
CA VAL A 143 -0.22 5.38 -14.50
C VAL A 143 0.61 6.00 -15.62
N ASN A 144 1.67 6.70 -15.25
CA ASN A 144 2.67 7.20 -16.19
C ASN A 144 3.84 6.21 -16.27
N THR A 145 3.92 5.46 -17.36
CA THR A 145 4.97 4.46 -17.58
C THR A 145 6.28 5.02 -18.10
N GLU A 146 6.33 6.26 -18.57
CA GLU A 146 7.52 6.88 -19.17
C GLU A 146 8.64 7.11 -18.15
N ILE A 147 8.27 7.24 -16.88
CA ILE A 147 9.22 7.45 -15.78
C ILE A 147 9.92 6.17 -15.32
N LEU A 148 9.40 4.99 -15.71
CA LEU A 148 9.94 3.71 -15.27
C LEU A 148 11.24 3.38 -15.95
N GLY A 149 12.14 2.71 -15.24
CA GLY A 149 13.27 2.03 -15.83
C GLY A 149 12.83 0.83 -16.68
N GLU A 150 13.72 0.36 -17.54
CA GLU A 150 13.44 -0.70 -18.53
C GLU A 150 12.94 -1.98 -17.85
N LYS A 151 13.64 -2.43 -16.81
CA LYS A 151 13.29 -3.64 -16.05
C LYS A 151 11.96 -3.53 -15.34
N ALA A 152 11.70 -2.40 -14.67
CA ALA A 152 10.44 -2.14 -14.01
C ALA A 152 9.28 -2.12 -15.01
N ASN A 153 9.46 -1.47 -16.15
CA ASN A 153 8.46 -1.41 -17.22
C ASN A 153 8.22 -2.79 -17.85
N TYR A 154 9.28 -3.58 -18.09
CA TYR A 154 9.14 -4.93 -18.63
C TYR A 154 8.28 -5.83 -17.75
N THR A 155 8.47 -5.78 -16.44
CA THR A 155 7.77 -6.61 -15.44
C THR A 155 6.52 -5.96 -14.85
N LYS A 156 6.15 -4.74 -15.30
CA LYS A 156 4.97 -4.02 -14.81
C LYS A 156 3.70 -4.86 -15.01
N PRO A 157 2.92 -5.14 -13.95
CA PRO A 157 1.62 -5.80 -14.08
C PRO A 157 0.58 -4.87 -14.72
N GLU A 158 -0.54 -5.40 -15.13
CA GLU A 158 -1.74 -4.59 -15.30
C GLU A 158 -2.28 -4.21 -13.93
N ILE A 159 -2.60 -2.92 -13.72
CA ILE A 159 -2.95 -2.38 -12.41
C ILE A 159 -4.39 -1.90 -12.44
N GLU A 160 -5.24 -2.59 -11.69
CA GLU A 160 -6.66 -2.28 -11.65
C GLU A 160 -7.19 -2.16 -10.22
N GLN A 161 -8.30 -1.45 -10.10
CA GLN A 161 -9.05 -1.35 -8.86
C GLN A 161 -10.48 -1.85 -9.06
N ILE A 162 -10.93 -2.69 -8.13
CA ILE A 162 -12.34 -3.03 -7.99
C ILE A 162 -12.94 -2.21 -6.86
N ILE A 163 -14.07 -1.55 -7.12
CA ILE A 163 -14.76 -0.70 -6.14
C ILE A 163 -16.07 -1.37 -5.74
N PHE A 164 -16.31 -1.47 -4.46
CA PHE A 164 -17.45 -2.17 -3.89
C PHE A 164 -17.94 -1.53 -2.59
N SER A 165 -19.11 -1.98 -2.12
CA SER A 165 -19.68 -1.57 -0.83
C SER A 165 -20.40 -2.75 -0.18
N PRO A 166 -20.44 -2.89 1.15
CA PRO A 166 -21.26 -3.90 1.80
C PRO A 166 -22.74 -3.66 1.52
N LYS A 167 -23.50 -4.74 1.27
CA LYS A 167 -24.96 -4.66 1.07
C LYS A 167 -25.66 -4.18 2.33
N GLU A 168 -25.20 -4.67 3.49
CA GLU A 168 -25.70 -4.34 4.80
C GLU A 168 -24.55 -3.96 5.74
N SER A 169 -24.85 -3.27 6.85
CA SER A 169 -23.86 -3.05 7.90
C SER A 169 -23.39 -4.40 8.44
N GLN A 170 -22.09 -4.60 8.51
CA GLN A 170 -21.49 -5.88 8.90
C GLN A 170 -20.44 -5.66 9.99
N ASP A 171 -20.60 -6.39 11.09
CA ASP A 171 -19.55 -6.50 12.08
C ASP A 171 -18.34 -7.25 11.50
N ASN A 172 -17.15 -6.85 11.91
CA ASN A 172 -15.90 -7.48 11.48
C ASN A 172 -15.69 -7.50 9.95
N LEU A 173 -16.09 -6.42 9.26
CA LEU A 173 -16.00 -6.30 7.80
C LEU A 173 -14.57 -6.54 7.27
N GLU A 174 -13.55 -5.96 7.89
CA GLU A 174 -12.14 -6.14 7.50
C GLU A 174 -11.68 -7.61 7.65
N LYS A 175 -12.10 -8.31 8.69
CA LYS A 175 -11.86 -9.76 8.83
C LYS A 175 -12.50 -10.56 7.69
N LYS A 176 -13.71 -10.19 7.30
CA LYS A 176 -14.42 -10.82 6.18
C LYS A 176 -13.71 -10.56 4.85
N LEU A 177 -13.24 -9.33 4.61
CA LEU A 177 -12.45 -8.98 3.42
C LEU A 177 -11.10 -9.70 3.41
N TYR A 178 -10.44 -9.85 4.56
CA TYR A 178 -9.24 -10.67 4.69
C TYR A 178 -9.49 -12.12 4.24
N LEU A 179 -10.54 -12.76 4.74
CA LEU A 179 -10.89 -14.13 4.36
C LEU A 179 -11.26 -14.24 2.87
N THR A 180 -11.97 -13.24 2.34
CA THR A 180 -12.32 -13.14 0.92
C THR A 180 -11.06 -13.06 0.06
N ARG A 181 -10.12 -12.20 0.41
CA ARG A 181 -8.82 -12.09 -0.25
C ARG A 181 -8.07 -13.43 -0.26
N ARG A 182 -8.00 -14.13 0.88
CA ARG A 182 -7.32 -15.43 0.97
C ARG A 182 -7.98 -16.51 0.09
N ARG A 183 -9.31 -16.49 -0.03
CA ARG A 183 -10.04 -17.40 -0.96
C ARG A 183 -9.71 -17.08 -2.41
N ILE A 184 -9.69 -15.81 -2.80
CA ILE A 184 -9.29 -15.36 -4.13
C ILE A 184 -7.88 -15.83 -4.45
N GLU A 185 -6.91 -15.52 -3.60
CA GLU A 185 -5.51 -15.88 -3.78
C GLU A 185 -5.32 -17.40 -3.94
N ASN A 186 -5.99 -18.20 -3.11
CA ASN A 186 -5.90 -19.66 -3.17
C ASN A 186 -6.51 -20.23 -4.47
N LYS A 187 -7.67 -19.71 -4.91
CA LYS A 187 -8.31 -20.12 -6.17
C LYS A 187 -7.45 -19.79 -7.38
N ILE A 188 -6.89 -18.59 -7.44
CA ILE A 188 -6.07 -18.16 -8.57
C ILE A 188 -4.76 -18.96 -8.60
N LYS A 189 -4.16 -19.21 -7.42
CA LYS A 189 -2.98 -20.09 -7.31
C LYS A 189 -3.25 -21.50 -7.82
N SER A 190 -4.43 -22.07 -7.56
CA SER A 190 -4.81 -23.40 -8.05
C SER A 190 -4.94 -23.49 -9.58
N LEU A 191 -5.07 -22.35 -10.26
CA LEU A 191 -5.07 -22.24 -11.72
C LEU A 191 -3.68 -22.02 -12.32
N ASN A 192 -2.62 -22.05 -11.49
CA ASN A 192 -1.23 -21.77 -11.88
C ASN A 192 -1.04 -20.36 -12.52
N ILE A 193 -1.84 -19.38 -12.15
CA ILE A 193 -1.66 -17.97 -12.55
C ILE A 193 -0.72 -17.32 -11.53
N ASN A 194 0.53 -17.05 -11.94
CA ASN A 194 1.60 -16.62 -11.03
C ASN A 194 1.69 -15.10 -10.87
N ASP A 195 1.26 -14.31 -11.85
CA ASP A 195 1.43 -12.85 -11.88
C ASP A 195 0.23 -12.09 -11.31
N PHE A 196 -0.53 -12.74 -10.43
CA PHE A 196 -1.65 -12.14 -9.72
C PHE A 196 -1.26 -11.76 -8.30
N TYR A 197 -1.59 -10.54 -7.88
CA TYR A 197 -1.37 -10.09 -6.52
C TYR A 197 -2.38 -9.03 -6.07
N ILE A 198 -2.91 -9.18 -4.86
CA ILE A 198 -3.78 -8.18 -4.23
C ILE A 198 -2.94 -7.31 -3.29
N CYS A 199 -2.68 -6.07 -3.66
CA CYS A 199 -1.96 -5.10 -2.83
C CYS A 199 -2.76 -4.76 -1.57
N SER A 200 -4.06 -4.49 -1.73
CA SER A 200 -5.02 -4.26 -0.66
C SER A 200 -6.43 -4.65 -1.11
N LEU A 201 -7.27 -5.07 -0.17
CA LEU A 201 -8.72 -5.29 -0.33
C LEU A 201 -9.36 -4.91 1.00
N SER A 202 -9.85 -3.68 1.12
CA SER A 202 -10.24 -3.10 2.40
C SER A 202 -11.22 -1.95 2.21
N THR A 203 -11.99 -1.63 3.25
CA THR A 203 -12.79 -0.41 3.35
C THR A 203 -12.05 0.71 4.09
N GLU A 204 -10.91 0.39 4.70
CA GLU A 204 -10.14 1.31 5.53
C GLU A 204 -8.85 1.77 4.86
N THR A 205 -8.13 0.86 4.20
CA THR A 205 -6.78 1.12 3.69
C THR A 205 -6.59 0.76 2.22
N ILE A 206 -5.78 1.53 1.52
CA ILE A 206 -5.34 1.27 0.15
C ILE A 206 -3.82 1.38 0.04
N VAL A 207 -3.21 0.50 -0.76
CA VAL A 207 -1.75 0.46 -0.96
C VAL A 207 -1.41 0.76 -2.41
N TYR A 208 -0.66 1.82 -2.63
CA TYR A 208 0.01 2.15 -3.89
C TYR A 208 1.49 1.80 -3.77
N LYS A 209 2.01 0.94 -4.63
CA LYS A 209 3.39 0.48 -4.57
C LYS A 209 3.89 -0.05 -5.91
N GLY A 210 5.20 -0.14 -6.08
CA GLY A 210 5.80 -0.68 -7.29
C GLY A 210 7.33 -0.69 -7.28
N MET A 211 7.92 -1.15 -8.39
CA MET A 211 9.36 -1.20 -8.61
C MET A 211 9.88 0.14 -9.12
N PHE A 212 9.85 1.14 -8.27
CA PHE A 212 10.36 2.48 -8.58
C PHE A 212 11.02 3.11 -7.36
N LEU A 213 11.65 4.24 -7.58
CA LEU A 213 12.23 5.07 -6.53
C LEU A 213 11.16 5.91 -5.83
N ALA A 214 11.44 6.38 -4.64
CA ALA A 214 10.54 7.24 -3.86
C ALA A 214 9.98 8.41 -4.67
N GLU A 215 10.83 9.07 -5.44
CA GLU A 215 10.47 10.24 -6.25
C GLU A 215 9.44 9.93 -7.32
N GLN A 216 9.48 8.71 -7.87
CA GLN A 216 8.63 8.27 -8.96
C GLN A 216 7.21 7.88 -8.50
N LEU A 217 6.95 7.65 -7.21
CA LEU A 217 5.65 7.15 -6.73
C LEU A 217 4.48 8.01 -7.19
N SER A 218 4.53 9.32 -6.94
CA SER A 218 3.45 10.25 -7.26
C SER A 218 3.41 10.61 -8.76
N GLU A 219 4.54 10.51 -9.45
CA GLU A 219 4.60 10.70 -10.89
C GLU A 219 4.03 9.49 -11.64
N PHE A 220 4.22 8.27 -11.10
CA PHE A 220 3.66 7.05 -11.64
C PHE A 220 2.15 6.94 -11.38
N TYR A 221 1.72 7.07 -10.13
CA TYR A 221 0.32 7.00 -9.75
C TYR A 221 -0.32 8.39 -9.70
N THR A 222 -0.89 8.84 -10.82
CA THR A 222 -1.47 10.19 -10.94
C THR A 222 -2.69 10.41 -10.02
N ASP A 223 -3.35 9.34 -9.55
CA ASP A 223 -4.38 9.41 -8.51
C ASP A 223 -3.91 10.15 -7.25
N LEU A 224 -2.63 9.97 -6.89
CA LEU A 224 -2.04 10.58 -5.69
C LEU A 224 -1.86 12.09 -5.80
N LEU A 225 -2.01 12.67 -7.00
CA LEU A 225 -1.96 14.10 -7.25
C LEU A 225 -3.33 14.78 -7.16
N ASP A 226 -4.43 14.00 -7.15
CA ASP A 226 -5.79 14.53 -7.09
C ASP A 226 -6.05 15.21 -5.72
N SER A 227 -6.59 16.43 -5.76
CA SER A 227 -6.90 17.23 -4.56
C SER A 227 -7.96 16.59 -3.65
N ASP A 228 -8.83 15.73 -4.20
CA ASP A 228 -9.85 15.01 -3.45
C ASP A 228 -9.31 13.72 -2.82
N PHE A 229 -8.09 13.31 -3.17
CA PHE A 229 -7.44 12.20 -2.49
C PHE A 229 -6.94 12.65 -1.11
N LYS A 230 -7.72 12.34 -0.09
CA LYS A 230 -7.49 12.72 1.32
C LYS A 230 -7.27 11.47 2.16
N SER A 231 -6.51 11.60 3.25
CA SER A 231 -6.24 10.51 4.18
C SER A 231 -6.02 11.02 5.60
N LYS A 232 -6.33 10.20 6.59
CA LYS A 232 -6.00 10.45 8.01
C LYS A 232 -4.56 10.17 8.32
N PHE A 233 -3.94 9.26 7.57
CA PHE A 233 -2.56 8.83 7.76
C PHE A 233 -1.92 8.43 6.44
N ALA A 234 -0.61 8.41 6.42
CA ALA A 234 0.22 7.86 5.35
C ALA A 234 1.34 7.03 5.98
N ILE A 235 1.38 5.74 5.69
CA ILE A 235 2.52 4.87 6.00
C ILE A 235 3.28 4.67 4.70
N TYR A 236 4.54 5.07 4.65
CA TYR A 236 5.37 4.98 3.46
C TYR A 236 6.56 4.08 3.68
N HIS A 237 7.05 3.48 2.61
CA HIS A 237 8.23 2.64 2.63
C HIS A 237 9.05 2.83 1.35
N GLN A 238 10.35 3.05 1.53
CA GLN A 238 11.37 3.04 0.47
C GLN A 238 12.27 1.84 0.71
N ARG A 239 12.42 0.99 -0.27
CA ARG A 239 13.23 -0.21 -0.30
C ARG A 239 12.45 -1.49 -0.02
N TYR A 240 12.80 -2.52 -0.77
CA TYR A 240 12.26 -3.87 -0.59
C TYR A 240 13.14 -4.71 0.35
N SER A 241 14.35 -5.00 -0.06
CA SER A 241 15.29 -5.86 0.68
C SER A 241 16.70 -5.75 0.11
N THR A 242 17.69 -6.03 0.95
CA THR A 242 19.10 -6.09 0.52
C THR A 242 19.51 -7.42 -0.10
N ASN A 243 18.73 -8.49 0.15
CA ASN A 243 19.17 -9.89 -0.09
C ASN A 243 18.31 -10.65 -1.08
N THR A 244 17.27 -10.05 -1.66
CA THR A 244 16.34 -10.71 -2.59
C THR A 244 16.08 -9.84 -3.81
N PHE A 245 15.80 -10.48 -4.95
CA PHE A 245 15.45 -9.75 -6.17
C PHE A 245 14.10 -9.02 -6.00
N PRO A 246 14.04 -7.73 -6.29
CA PRO A 246 12.80 -6.97 -6.20
C PRO A 246 11.79 -7.39 -7.26
N THR A 247 10.51 -7.37 -6.89
CA THR A 247 9.37 -7.56 -7.78
C THR A 247 8.26 -6.59 -7.41
N TRP A 248 7.33 -6.34 -8.33
CA TRP A 248 6.18 -5.46 -8.09
C TRP A 248 5.35 -5.87 -6.87
N SER A 249 5.10 -7.16 -6.71
CA SER A 249 4.31 -7.69 -5.58
C SER A 249 5.03 -7.58 -4.24
N LEU A 250 6.35 -7.65 -4.25
CA LEU A 250 7.18 -7.63 -3.04
C LEU A 250 7.59 -6.21 -2.60
N ALA A 251 7.39 -5.18 -3.43
CA ALA A 251 7.54 -3.80 -2.98
C ALA A 251 6.68 -3.53 -1.75
N GLN A 252 7.19 -2.72 -0.82
CA GLN A 252 6.46 -2.36 0.41
C GLN A 252 5.77 -1.00 0.26
N PRO A 253 4.80 -0.65 1.13
CA PRO A 253 4.38 -1.40 2.32
C PRO A 253 3.52 -2.62 2.00
N PHE A 254 3.57 -3.62 2.87
CA PHE A 254 2.58 -4.71 2.89
C PHE A 254 1.36 -4.30 3.71
N ARG A 255 0.25 -5.02 3.54
CA ARG A 255 -1.01 -4.79 4.27
C ARG A 255 -0.84 -4.89 5.77
N VAL A 256 -0.13 -5.92 6.21
CA VAL A 256 0.24 -6.18 7.61
C VAL A 256 1.60 -6.85 7.62
N LEU A 257 2.51 -6.29 8.37
CA LEU A 257 3.84 -6.85 8.60
C LEU A 257 4.28 -6.50 10.02
N ALA A 258 4.79 -7.48 10.73
CA ALA A 258 5.43 -7.26 12.02
C ALA A 258 6.63 -8.20 12.18
N HIS A 259 7.75 -7.66 12.63
CA HIS A 259 8.94 -8.43 13.00
C HIS A 259 9.76 -7.63 14.02
N ASN A 260 10.59 -8.33 14.80
CA ASN A 260 11.42 -7.74 15.84
C ASN A 260 12.89 -7.58 15.44
N GLY A 261 13.22 -7.67 14.15
CA GLY A 261 14.58 -7.56 13.65
C GLY A 261 14.70 -7.87 12.17
N GLU A 262 15.93 -7.96 11.69
CA GLU A 262 16.25 -8.27 10.31
C GLU A 262 16.00 -9.76 10.01
N ILE A 263 15.29 -10.06 8.91
CA ILE A 263 15.01 -11.42 8.47
C ILE A 263 15.91 -11.74 7.28
N ASN A 264 17.03 -12.42 7.53
CA ASN A 264 18.05 -12.69 6.52
C ASN A 264 17.86 -14.01 5.77
N THR A 265 17.11 -14.97 6.30
CA THR A 265 16.96 -16.31 5.68
C THR A 265 15.53 -16.85 5.78
N LEU A 266 14.74 -16.62 4.75
CA LEU A 266 13.43 -17.26 4.63
C LEU A 266 13.54 -18.79 4.62
N LYS A 267 14.53 -19.34 3.92
CA LYS A 267 14.74 -20.79 3.81
C LYS A 267 15.05 -21.44 5.17
N GLY A 268 15.85 -20.78 6.01
CA GLY A 268 16.11 -21.25 7.38
C GLY A 268 14.82 -21.29 8.22
N ASN A 269 14.01 -20.24 8.15
CA ASN A 269 12.75 -20.18 8.87
C ASN A 269 11.75 -21.25 8.39
N LEU A 270 11.68 -21.51 7.07
CA LEU A 270 10.83 -22.56 6.50
C LEU A 270 11.28 -23.96 6.97
N ASN A 271 12.59 -24.20 7.03
CA ASN A 271 13.14 -25.46 7.50
C ASN A 271 12.88 -25.71 9.00
N TRP A 272 12.80 -24.63 9.81
CA TRP A 272 12.47 -24.74 11.23
C TRP A 272 10.96 -24.93 11.49
N MET A 273 10.10 -24.62 10.51
CA MET A 273 8.65 -24.79 10.59
C MET A 273 8.15 -26.11 10.01
N SER A 274 9.00 -26.89 9.36
CA SER A 274 8.71 -28.22 8.80
C SER A 274 9.16 -29.34 9.74
#